data_64d74f54b5f1a88962eec580a38d7e22
#
_entry.id   64d74f54b5f1a88962eec580a38d7e22
#
_cell.length_a   1.000
_cell.length_b   1.000
_cell.length_c   1.000
_cell.angle_alpha   90.00
_cell.angle_beta   90.00
_cell.angle_gamma   90.00
#
_symmetry.space_group_name_H-M   'P 1'
#
loop_
_entity.id
_entity.type
_entity.pdbx_description
1 polymer ?
#
loop_
_entity_poly.entity_id
_entity_poly.type
_entity_poly.pdbx_seq_one_letter_code
_entity_poly.pdbx_strand_id
1 'polypeptide(L)'
;MLGLCIALAMIMSYIEVLVPLSFAVPGIKMGLANIVIIFVLYKIGTKEAILVSLIRVILVSLLFSNVMAMAYSIAGAVLSLGVMWILKKTDKFSVIGVSVAGGIMHNVGQIIMAVILLGTKQIALYLPVLLMLARGSFPAVRLSMGSFL
;
A
#
# COMPACT_ATOMS: atom_id res chain seq x y z
N MET A 1 12.08 -12.01 12.82
CA MET A 1 10.86 -12.13 12.00
C MET A 1 10.40 -10.79 11.43
N LEU A 2 10.28 -9.75 12.23
CA LEU A 2 9.93 -8.39 11.74
C LEU A 2 10.95 -7.85 10.74
N GLY A 3 12.24 -8.05 10.96
CA GLY A 3 13.28 -7.64 10.02
C GLY A 3 13.14 -8.29 8.64
N LEU A 4 12.75 -9.57 8.60
CA LEU A 4 12.48 -10.29 7.34
C LEU A 4 11.24 -9.70 6.63
N CYS A 5 10.20 -9.39 7.39
CA CYS A 5 8.99 -8.75 6.82
C CYS A 5 9.30 -7.35 6.28
N ILE A 6 10.12 -6.57 6.96
CA ILE A 6 10.57 -5.26 6.49
C ILE A 6 11.38 -5.41 5.20
N ALA A 7 12.33 -6.35 5.16
CA ALA A 7 13.15 -6.61 3.97
C ALA A 7 12.28 -7.04 2.79
N LEU A 8 11.32 -7.94 3.00
CA LEU A 8 10.41 -8.39 1.97
C LEU A 8 9.51 -7.26 1.46
N ALA A 9 8.99 -6.44 2.36
CA ALA A 9 8.18 -5.27 2.00
C ALA A 9 9.00 -4.25 1.20
N MET A 10 10.29 -4.07 1.52
CA MET A 10 11.20 -3.21 0.77
C MET A 10 11.46 -3.76 -0.63
N ILE A 11 11.69 -5.07 -0.77
CA ILE A 11 11.89 -5.73 -2.07
C ILE A 11 10.64 -5.53 -2.94
N MET A 12 9.46 -5.75 -2.40
CA MET A 12 8.19 -5.53 -3.12
C MET A 12 8.02 -4.08 -3.54
N SER A 13 8.38 -3.14 -2.68
CA SER A 13 8.34 -1.71 -3.01
C SER A 13 9.36 -1.34 -4.10
N TYR A 14 10.52 -1.96 -4.09
CA TYR A 14 11.54 -1.75 -5.13
C TYR A 14 11.06 -2.28 -6.49
N ILE A 15 10.43 -3.45 -6.51
CA ILE A 15 9.81 -4.00 -7.71
C ILE A 15 8.76 -3.04 -8.27
N GLU A 16 7.94 -2.43 -7.40
CA GLU A 16 6.97 -1.40 -7.81
C GLU A 16 7.62 -0.18 -8.46
N VAL A 17 8.80 0.22 -7.97
CA VAL A 17 9.55 1.34 -8.56
C VAL A 17 10.11 0.98 -9.94
N LEU A 18 10.52 -0.27 -10.13
CA LEU A 18 11.07 -0.75 -11.40
C LEU A 18 10.00 -0.93 -12.47
N VAL A 19 8.77 -1.25 -12.09
CA VAL A 19 7.66 -1.43 -13.05
C VAL A 19 7.12 -0.05 -13.42
N PRO A 20 7.21 0.36 -14.71
CA PRO A 20 6.85 1.70 -15.14
C PRO A 20 5.34 1.90 -15.28
N LEU A 21 4.56 1.55 -14.28
CA LEU A 21 3.10 1.80 -14.24
C LEU A 21 2.78 3.19 -13.70
N SER A 22 3.79 3.95 -13.30
CA SER A 22 3.67 5.32 -12.79
C SER A 22 3.63 6.40 -13.87
N PHE A 23 3.28 6.06 -15.11
CA PHE A 23 3.25 7.00 -16.22
C PHE A 23 2.30 8.18 -16.02
N ALA A 24 1.21 7.97 -15.30
CA ALA A 24 0.19 8.99 -15.14
C ALA A 24 0.48 9.97 -14.00
N VAL A 25 0.92 9.47 -12.84
CA VAL A 25 1.21 10.30 -11.65
C VAL A 25 2.45 9.77 -10.93
N PRO A 26 3.47 10.61 -10.71
CA PRO A 26 4.64 10.22 -9.93
C PRO A 26 4.27 9.83 -8.50
N GLY A 27 4.81 8.71 -8.03
CA GLY A 27 4.60 8.25 -6.65
C GLY A 27 3.45 7.26 -6.45
N ILE A 28 2.65 7.01 -7.48
CA ILE A 28 1.58 6.00 -7.40
C ILE A 28 2.17 4.59 -7.52
N LYS A 29 1.74 3.72 -6.63
CA LYS A 29 2.24 2.36 -6.48
C LYS A 29 1.09 1.35 -6.54
N MET A 30 1.37 0.15 -7.06
CA MET A 30 0.37 -0.91 -7.22
C MET A 30 -0.09 -1.51 -5.88
N GLY A 31 0.64 -1.26 -4.79
CA GLY A 31 0.31 -1.80 -3.48
C GLY A 31 0.81 -3.22 -3.24
N LEU A 32 1.81 -3.70 -4.00
CA LEU A 32 2.40 -5.03 -3.79
C LEU A 32 2.93 -5.21 -2.37
N ALA A 33 3.51 -4.16 -1.81
CA ALA A 33 3.99 -4.18 -0.44
C ALA A 33 2.86 -4.34 0.60
N ASN A 34 1.62 -3.99 0.27
CA ASN A 34 0.47 -4.20 1.15
C ASN A 34 0.19 -5.68 1.41
N ILE A 35 0.61 -6.58 0.52
CA ILE A 35 0.52 -8.03 0.72
C ILE A 35 1.30 -8.44 1.97
N VAL A 36 2.52 -7.91 2.12
CA VAL A 36 3.34 -8.17 3.30
C VAL A 36 2.73 -7.55 4.56
N ILE A 37 2.23 -6.32 4.44
CA ILE A 37 1.59 -5.61 5.56
C ILE A 37 0.36 -6.36 6.07
N ILE A 38 -0.46 -6.90 5.18
CA ILE A 38 -1.63 -7.71 5.56
C ILE A 38 -1.21 -9.00 6.25
N PHE A 39 -0.18 -9.67 5.76
CA PHE A 39 0.36 -10.85 6.41
C PHE A 39 0.77 -10.53 7.87
N VAL A 40 1.52 -9.45 8.06
CA VAL A 40 1.94 -9.01 9.39
C VAL A 40 0.73 -8.65 10.26
N LEU A 41 -0.26 -7.95 9.70
CA LEU A 41 -1.47 -7.54 10.40
C LEU A 41 -2.28 -8.72 10.95
N TYR A 42 -2.39 -9.80 10.18
CA TYR A 42 -3.19 -10.97 10.56
C TYR A 42 -2.42 -12.02 11.35
N LYS A 43 -1.12 -12.19 11.09
CA LYS A 43 -0.31 -13.25 11.70
C LYS A 43 0.49 -12.79 12.92
N ILE A 44 0.91 -11.53 12.94
CA ILE A 44 1.79 -11.01 14.01
C ILE A 44 1.02 -10.04 14.89
N GLY A 45 0.52 -8.94 14.34
CA GLY A 45 -0.27 -7.98 15.09
C GLY A 45 -0.38 -6.62 14.41
N THR A 46 -1.27 -5.77 14.95
CA THR A 46 -1.54 -4.44 14.40
C THR A 46 -0.38 -3.48 14.62
N LYS A 47 0.25 -3.51 15.79
CA LYS A 47 1.37 -2.63 16.13
C LYS A 47 2.57 -2.92 15.23
N GLU A 48 2.86 -4.19 15.00
CA GLU A 48 3.94 -4.66 14.14
C GLU A 48 3.68 -4.29 12.68
N ALA A 49 2.43 -4.39 12.22
CA ALA A 49 2.05 -3.96 10.88
C ALA A 49 2.27 -2.45 10.67
N ILE A 50 1.91 -1.63 11.65
CA ILE A 50 2.17 -0.19 11.61
C ILE A 50 3.69 0.08 11.56
N LEU A 51 4.45 -0.58 12.42
CA LEU A 51 5.90 -0.43 12.47
C LEU A 51 6.57 -0.81 11.14
N VAL A 52 6.24 -1.98 10.60
CA VAL A 52 6.78 -2.46 9.30
C VAL A 52 6.42 -1.49 8.19
N SER A 53 5.18 -1.02 8.14
CA SER A 53 4.72 -0.08 7.12
C SER A 53 5.46 1.26 7.18
N LEU A 54 5.63 1.84 8.36
CA LEU A 54 6.33 3.11 8.54
C LEU A 54 7.81 3.00 8.21
N ILE A 55 8.49 1.98 8.73
CA ILE A 55 9.91 1.75 8.45
C ILE A 55 10.13 1.54 6.95
N ARG A 56 9.30 0.73 6.31
CA ARG A 56 9.35 0.51 4.87
C ARG A 56 9.23 1.82 4.09
N VAL A 57 8.21 2.62 4.39
CA VAL A 57 7.97 3.87 3.67
C VAL A 57 9.15 4.83 3.80
N ILE A 58 9.69 4.98 5.01
CA ILE A 58 10.84 5.85 5.27
C ILE A 58 12.07 5.36 4.50
N LEU A 59 12.41 4.07 4.64
CA LEU A 59 13.61 3.50 4.01
C LEU A 59 13.53 3.53 2.47
N VAL A 60 12.39 3.13 1.90
CA VAL A 60 12.21 3.15 0.44
C VAL A 60 12.28 4.58 -0.10
N SER A 61 11.69 5.53 0.60
CA SER A 61 11.70 6.92 0.18
C SER A 61 13.09 7.55 0.25
N LEU A 62 13.87 7.21 1.27
CA LEU A 62 15.26 7.69 1.41
C LEU A 62 16.19 7.07 0.38
N LEU A 63 16.01 5.78 0.05
CA LEU A 63 16.91 5.05 -0.83
C LEU A 63 16.57 5.20 -2.32
N PHE A 64 15.29 5.25 -2.67
CA PHE A 64 14.84 5.11 -4.05
C PHE A 64 13.93 6.24 -4.54
N SER A 65 13.55 7.18 -3.70
CA SER A 65 12.57 8.21 -4.02
C SER A 65 13.01 9.59 -3.49
N ASN A 66 12.07 10.51 -3.45
CA ASN A 66 12.27 11.87 -2.94
C ASN A 66 11.27 12.17 -1.80
N VAL A 67 11.42 13.34 -1.18
CA VAL A 67 10.59 13.78 -0.05
C VAL A 67 9.11 13.85 -0.43
N MET A 68 8.79 14.24 -1.67
CA MET A 68 7.41 14.31 -2.16
C MET A 68 6.78 12.91 -2.23
N ALA A 69 7.50 11.94 -2.78
CA ALA A 69 7.05 10.54 -2.84
C ALA A 69 6.89 9.95 -1.44
N MET A 70 7.72 10.36 -0.48
CA MET A 70 7.58 9.99 0.92
C MET A 70 6.25 10.48 1.51
N ALA A 71 5.91 11.74 1.28
CA ALA A 71 4.66 12.34 1.75
C ALA A 71 3.44 11.59 1.21
N TYR A 72 3.42 11.27 -0.09
CA TYR A 72 2.37 10.48 -0.72
C TYR A 72 2.26 9.09 -0.11
N SER A 73 3.39 8.43 0.10
CA SER A 73 3.43 7.07 0.64
C SER A 73 2.99 7.00 2.10
N ILE A 74 3.34 8.00 2.92
CA ILE A 74 2.88 8.09 4.31
C ILE A 74 1.36 8.27 4.36
N ALA A 75 0.81 9.20 3.60
CA ALA A 75 -0.63 9.42 3.54
C ALA A 75 -1.38 8.16 3.09
N GLY A 76 -0.89 7.49 2.05
CA GLY A 76 -1.44 6.23 1.58
C GLY A 76 -1.36 5.12 2.63
N ALA A 77 -0.22 5.00 3.31
CA ALA A 77 -0.02 3.98 4.34
C ALA A 77 -0.96 4.20 5.54
N VAL A 78 -1.11 5.43 6.01
CA VAL A 78 -1.99 5.76 7.14
C VAL A 78 -3.43 5.41 6.83
N LEU A 79 -3.95 5.83 5.68
CA LEU A 79 -5.33 5.51 5.28
C LEU A 79 -5.53 4.01 5.05
N SER A 80 -4.60 3.36 4.38
CA SER A 80 -4.64 1.93 4.12
C SER A 80 -4.67 1.12 5.42
N LEU A 81 -3.75 1.39 6.34
CA LEU A 81 -3.68 0.71 7.64
C LEU A 81 -4.92 0.98 8.49
N GLY A 82 -5.41 2.22 8.51
CA GLY A 82 -6.61 2.59 9.25
C GLY A 82 -7.83 1.80 8.79
N VAL A 83 -8.04 1.72 7.49
CA VAL A 83 -9.16 0.97 6.91
C VAL A 83 -9.00 -0.53 7.10
N MET A 84 -7.81 -1.08 6.87
CA MET A 84 -7.54 -2.50 7.10
C MET A 84 -7.76 -2.89 8.57
N TRP A 85 -7.34 -2.07 9.51
CA TRP A 85 -7.56 -2.31 10.93
C TRP A 85 -9.04 -2.29 11.30
N ILE A 86 -9.80 -1.31 10.81
CA ILE A 86 -11.25 -1.21 11.03
C ILE A 86 -11.97 -2.44 10.46
N LEU A 87 -11.65 -2.82 9.22
CA LEU A 87 -12.28 -3.97 8.56
C LEU A 87 -11.90 -5.29 9.24
N LYS A 88 -10.66 -5.44 9.69
CA LYS A 88 -10.24 -6.58 10.49
C LYS A 88 -11.04 -6.70 11.79
N LYS A 89 -11.27 -5.57 12.46
CA LYS A 89 -11.99 -5.52 13.74
C LYS A 89 -13.47 -5.90 13.61
N THR A 90 -14.09 -5.66 12.46
CA THR A 90 -15.50 -6.01 12.22
C THR A 90 -15.72 -7.50 11.97
N ASP A 91 -14.69 -8.26 11.63
CA ASP A 91 -14.70 -9.71 11.32
C ASP A 91 -15.71 -10.14 10.22
N LYS A 92 -16.27 -9.18 9.49
CA LYS A 92 -17.25 -9.43 8.43
C LYS A 92 -16.65 -9.64 7.05
N PHE A 93 -15.36 -9.28 6.88
CA PHE A 93 -14.67 -9.29 5.60
C PHE A 93 -13.60 -10.37 5.57
N SER A 94 -13.43 -11.01 4.40
CA SER A 94 -12.32 -11.92 4.17
C SER A 94 -10.99 -11.17 4.15
N VAL A 95 -9.89 -11.88 4.38
CA VAL A 95 -8.52 -11.32 4.29
C VAL A 95 -8.27 -10.68 2.93
N ILE A 96 -8.78 -11.31 1.87
CA ILE A 96 -8.69 -10.79 0.51
C ILE A 96 -9.44 -9.46 0.37
N GLY A 97 -10.66 -9.37 0.90
CA GLY A 97 -11.45 -8.14 0.89
C GLY A 97 -10.77 -7.00 1.63
N VAL A 98 -10.18 -7.28 2.79
CA VAL A 98 -9.40 -6.32 3.57
C VAL A 98 -8.15 -5.85 2.81
N SER A 99 -7.47 -6.76 2.12
CA SER A 99 -6.30 -6.44 1.28
C SER A 99 -6.65 -5.50 0.13
N VAL A 100 -7.72 -5.81 -0.58
CA VAL A 100 -8.20 -4.98 -1.70
C VAL A 100 -8.60 -3.58 -1.20
N ALA A 101 -9.34 -3.51 -0.10
CA ALA A 101 -9.70 -2.25 0.52
C ALA A 101 -8.47 -1.44 0.93
N GLY A 102 -7.47 -2.10 1.52
CA GLY A 102 -6.19 -1.48 1.87
C GLY A 102 -5.46 -0.90 0.66
N GLY A 103 -5.39 -1.64 -0.44
CA GLY A 103 -4.79 -1.18 -1.69
C GLY A 103 -5.51 0.03 -2.28
N ILE A 104 -6.85 -0.02 -2.31
CA ILE A 104 -7.68 1.10 -2.76
C ILE A 104 -7.43 2.34 -1.90
N MET A 105 -7.49 2.19 -0.59
CA MET A 105 -7.32 3.33 0.33
C MET A 105 -5.89 3.87 0.33
N HIS A 106 -4.90 3.03 0.08
CA HIS A 106 -3.53 3.49 -0.13
C HIS A 106 -3.44 4.45 -1.33
N ASN A 107 -4.02 4.09 -2.46
CA ASN A 107 -4.07 4.92 -3.65
C ASN A 107 -4.89 6.21 -3.43
N VAL A 108 -6.02 6.10 -2.75
CA VAL A 108 -6.83 7.27 -2.39
C VAL A 108 -6.03 8.25 -1.52
N GLY A 109 -5.30 7.73 -0.52
CA GLY A 109 -4.45 8.56 0.34
C GLY A 109 -3.35 9.28 -0.44
N GLN A 110 -2.73 8.60 -1.39
CA GLN A 110 -1.72 9.21 -2.26
C GLN A 110 -2.32 10.33 -3.12
N ILE A 111 -3.50 10.12 -3.69
CA ILE A 111 -4.18 11.13 -4.50
C ILE A 111 -4.58 12.34 -3.65
N ILE A 112 -5.15 12.13 -2.48
CA ILE A 112 -5.52 13.21 -1.57
C ILE A 112 -4.30 14.07 -1.26
N MET A 113 -3.19 13.44 -0.91
CA MET A 113 -1.95 14.16 -0.63
C MET A 113 -1.42 14.89 -1.87
N ALA A 114 -1.47 14.26 -3.04
CA ALA A 114 -1.05 14.89 -4.30
C ALA A 114 -1.91 16.12 -4.63
N VAL A 115 -3.22 16.04 -4.45
CA VAL A 115 -4.13 17.18 -4.64
C VAL A 115 -3.81 18.32 -3.67
N ILE A 116 -3.53 18.01 -2.41
CA ILE A 116 -3.17 19.00 -1.40
C ILE A 116 -1.85 19.70 -1.74
N LEU A 117 -0.82 18.92 -2.11
CA LEU A 117 0.53 19.45 -2.36
C LEU A 117 0.65 20.16 -3.71
N LEU A 118 -0.01 19.66 -4.75
CA LEU A 118 0.07 20.21 -6.09
C LEU A 118 -1.06 21.19 -6.42
N GLY A 119 -2.10 21.24 -5.59
CA GLY A 119 -3.26 22.13 -5.80
C GLY A 119 -4.07 21.84 -7.05
N THR A 120 -3.90 20.68 -7.68
CA THR A 120 -4.50 20.33 -8.98
C THR A 120 -5.56 19.26 -8.82
N LYS A 121 -6.82 19.60 -9.08
CA LYS A 121 -7.95 18.65 -9.04
C LYS A 121 -7.91 17.59 -10.15
N GLN A 122 -7.17 17.84 -11.23
CA GLN A 122 -7.05 16.93 -12.37
C GLN A 122 -6.47 15.56 -11.99
N ILE A 123 -5.66 15.49 -10.94
CA ILE A 123 -5.07 14.25 -10.44
C ILE A 123 -6.16 13.29 -9.93
N ALA A 124 -7.25 13.81 -9.40
CA ALA A 124 -8.40 13.00 -8.96
C ALA A 124 -9.05 12.21 -10.10
N LEU A 125 -8.90 12.65 -11.35
CA LEU A 125 -9.39 11.93 -12.52
C LEU A 125 -8.66 10.62 -12.79
N TYR A 126 -7.46 10.43 -12.20
CA TYR A 126 -6.72 9.17 -12.29
C TYR A 126 -7.21 8.12 -11.28
N LEU A 127 -8.10 8.47 -10.37
CA LEU A 127 -8.65 7.55 -9.38
C LEU A 127 -9.22 6.27 -10.00
N PRO A 128 -10.01 6.29 -11.09
CA PRO A 128 -10.51 5.07 -11.72
C PRO A 128 -9.39 4.15 -12.21
N VAL A 129 -8.31 4.71 -12.76
CA VAL A 129 -7.15 3.93 -13.23
C VAL A 129 -6.46 3.24 -12.05
N LEU A 130 -6.32 3.93 -10.92
CA LEU A 130 -5.72 3.38 -9.72
C LEU A 130 -6.57 2.29 -9.08
N LEU A 131 -7.89 2.44 -9.12
CA LEU A 131 -8.81 1.40 -8.67
C LEU A 131 -8.70 0.15 -9.54
N MET A 132 -8.52 0.30 -10.86
CA MET A 132 -8.28 -0.83 -11.77
C MET A 132 -6.96 -1.54 -11.46
N LEU A 133 -5.90 -0.79 -11.15
CA LEU A 133 -4.61 -1.35 -10.76
C LEU A 133 -4.69 -2.11 -9.43
N ALA A 134 -5.40 -1.57 -8.44
CA ALA A 134 -5.65 -2.25 -7.18
C ALA A 134 -6.41 -3.58 -7.39
N ARG A 135 -7.37 -3.59 -8.31
CA ARG A 135 -8.10 -4.80 -8.70
C ARG A 135 -7.20 -5.81 -9.41
N GLY A 136 -6.23 -5.35 -10.19
CA GLY A 136 -5.23 -6.20 -10.84
C GLY A 136 -4.30 -6.92 -9.86
N SER A 137 -4.11 -6.40 -8.66
CA SER A 137 -3.33 -7.03 -7.59
C SER A 137 -4.08 -8.17 -6.89
N PHE A 138 -5.37 -8.28 -7.10
CA PHE A 138 -6.24 -9.28 -6.46
C PHE A 138 -5.80 -10.74 -6.68
N PRO A 139 -5.40 -11.17 -7.90
CA PRO A 139 -4.95 -12.55 -8.12
C PRO A 139 -3.66 -12.87 -7.35
N ALA A 140 -2.74 -11.93 -7.27
CA ALA A 140 -1.48 -12.12 -6.55
C ALA A 140 -1.70 -12.31 -5.05
N VAL A 141 -2.61 -11.53 -4.46
CA VAL A 141 -3.00 -11.67 -3.05
C VAL A 141 -3.64 -13.03 -2.79
N ARG A 142 -4.53 -13.46 -3.68
CA ARG A 142 -5.19 -14.76 -3.57
C ARG A 142 -4.20 -15.93 -3.62
N LEU A 143 -3.24 -15.87 -4.53
CA LEU A 143 -2.20 -16.90 -4.68
C LEU A 143 -1.29 -16.95 -3.44
N SER A 144 -0.89 -15.79 -2.95
CA SER A 144 -0.01 -15.68 -1.78
C SER A 144 -0.70 -16.17 -0.50
N MET A 145 -1.98 -15.89 -0.32
CA MET A 145 -2.72 -16.29 0.88
C MET A 145 -3.21 -17.73 0.84
N GLY A 146 -3.45 -18.28 -0.33
CA GLY A 146 -3.85 -19.69 -0.51
C GLY A 146 -2.78 -20.68 -0.05
N SER A 147 -1.51 -20.27 -0.03
CA SER A 147 -0.41 -21.09 0.49
C SER A 147 -0.26 -21.03 2.02
N PHE A 148 -0.94 -20.12 2.70
CA PHE A 148 -0.87 -19.93 4.16
C PHE A 148 -2.14 -20.40 4.90
N LEU A 149 -3.19 -20.76 4.18
CA LEU A 149 -4.43 -21.29 4.73
C LEU A 149 -4.52 -22.79 4.51
#